data_5b5b44aff9f772b6c28bb0483c8d8934
#
_entry.id   5b5b44aff9f772b6c28bb0483c8d8934
#
_cell.length_a   1.000
_cell.length_b   1.000
_cell.length_c   1.000
_cell.angle_alpha   90.00
_cell.angle_beta   90.00
_cell.angle_gamma   90.00
#
_symmetry.space_group_name_H-M   'P 1'
#
loop_
_entity.id
_entity.type
_entity.pdbx_description
1 polymer ?
#
loop_
_entity_poly.entity_id
_entity_poly.type
_entity_poly.pdbx_seq_one_letter_code
_entity_poly.pdbx_strand_id
1 'polypeptide(L)'
;LNSCVSLPGIVKNPSKKEPNSKIISSNYSMNDVGINIVKINSLSDNELNKFNKNKIDELNFKVKKFTDIYEYRYEYILGPADSISIDLTDTDDLDGTYLIDQEGMIDLPFIGKVKLNDLTLNEAQNILLQVIQKFYKNPDLQINIEEFNSSKVYIVGAVRNQITINLNQKPIKLIEAAIQANFNPSAADKLYGTKGLLRRDNKVYKIDLLNAFQNNDEKENFYL
;
A
#
# COMPACT_ATOMS: atom_id res chain seq x y z
N LEU A 1 -31.02 27.25 3.67
CA LEU A 1 -31.02 26.53 2.38
C LEU A 1 -30.54 25.10 2.62
N ASN A 2 -31.50 24.20 2.90
CA ASN A 2 -31.23 22.75 3.07
C ASN A 2 -31.36 22.11 1.70
N SER A 3 -30.26 21.76 1.08
CA SER A 3 -30.25 20.85 -0.06
C SER A 3 -29.96 19.43 0.44
N CYS A 4 -31.02 18.69 0.75
CA CYS A 4 -30.93 17.24 0.90
C CYS A 4 -30.79 16.62 -0.50
N VAL A 5 -29.61 16.12 -0.83
CA VAL A 5 -29.43 15.24 -1.98
C VAL A 5 -30.01 13.88 -1.59
N SER A 6 -31.17 13.51 -2.16
CA SER A 6 -31.73 12.18 -1.97
C SER A 6 -31.02 11.20 -2.87
N LEU A 7 -30.20 10.34 -2.27
CA LEU A 7 -29.68 9.15 -2.95
C LEU A 7 -30.84 8.15 -3.16
N PRO A 8 -30.89 7.45 -4.32
CA PRO A 8 -31.89 6.41 -4.54
C PRO A 8 -31.81 5.35 -3.45
N GLY A 9 -32.90 5.08 -2.76
CA GLY A 9 -32.99 4.09 -1.70
C GLY A 9 -33.14 4.63 -0.27
N ILE A 10 -33.11 5.94 -0.07
CA ILE A 10 -33.42 6.53 1.24
C ILE A 10 -34.93 6.74 1.33
N VAL A 11 -35.57 6.10 2.28
CA VAL A 11 -37.00 6.28 2.57
C VAL A 11 -37.27 7.75 2.95
N LYS A 12 -38.07 8.42 2.14
CA LYS A 12 -38.57 9.76 2.44
C LYS A 12 -39.56 9.67 3.61
N ASN A 13 -39.19 10.02 4.80
CA ASN A 13 -39.88 10.84 5.78
C ASN A 13 -39.26 10.72 7.17
N PRO A 14 -38.49 11.69 7.61
CA PRO A 14 -38.00 11.72 9.00
C PRO A 14 -39.00 12.24 10.03
N SER A 15 -40.27 12.56 9.66
CA SER A 15 -41.21 13.28 10.53
C SER A 15 -42.25 12.43 11.23
N LYS A 16 -42.23 11.10 11.12
CA LYS A 16 -43.08 10.23 11.96
C LYS A 16 -42.23 9.53 13.00
N LYS A 17 -42.26 10.01 14.23
CA LYS A 17 -41.86 9.26 15.42
C LYS A 17 -42.80 8.06 15.58
N GLU A 18 -42.37 6.87 15.17
CA GLU A 18 -42.98 5.63 15.59
C GLU A 18 -42.28 5.11 16.84
N PRO A 19 -42.99 4.78 17.90
CA PRO A 19 -42.40 4.38 19.18
C PRO A 19 -41.85 2.95 19.22
N ASN A 20 -41.87 2.20 18.16
CA ASN A 20 -41.28 0.85 18.10
C ASN A 20 -40.60 0.65 16.74
N SER A 21 -39.44 1.23 16.57
CA SER A 21 -38.65 0.95 15.38
C SER A 21 -37.98 -0.41 15.47
N LYS A 22 -38.58 -1.43 14.85
CA LYS A 22 -37.83 -2.63 14.47
C LYS A 22 -36.61 -2.24 13.67
N ILE A 23 -35.48 -2.88 13.95
CA ILE A 23 -34.29 -2.74 13.14
C ILE A 23 -34.66 -3.10 11.71
N ILE A 24 -34.73 -2.12 10.83
CA ILE A 24 -34.90 -2.36 9.40
C ILE A 24 -33.51 -2.51 8.83
N SER A 25 -33.06 -3.75 8.66
CA SER A 25 -31.90 -4.03 7.82
C SER A 25 -32.38 -4.06 6.37
N SER A 26 -31.96 -3.10 5.57
CA SER A 26 -32.15 -3.15 4.13
C SER A 26 -30.82 -3.52 3.47
N ASN A 27 -30.80 -4.64 2.79
CA ASN A 27 -29.67 -5.04 1.98
C ASN A 27 -29.80 -4.36 0.61
N TYR A 28 -28.89 -3.45 0.30
CA TYR A 28 -28.75 -2.90 -1.04
C TYR A 28 -27.55 -3.56 -1.70
N SER A 29 -27.81 -4.21 -2.83
CA SER A 29 -26.75 -4.68 -3.71
C SER A 29 -26.48 -3.60 -4.74
N MET A 30 -25.31 -3.03 -4.70
CA MET A 30 -24.76 -2.24 -5.79
C MET A 30 -23.65 -3.10 -6.41
N ASN A 31 -23.97 -3.80 -7.52
CA ASN A 31 -23.06 -4.74 -8.17
C ASN A 31 -22.49 -5.80 -7.19
N ASP A 32 -23.39 -6.51 -6.49
CA ASP A 32 -23.09 -7.54 -5.47
C ASP A 32 -22.42 -7.05 -4.18
N VAL A 33 -22.33 -5.77 -3.95
CA VAL A 33 -21.93 -5.21 -2.65
C VAL A 33 -23.18 -4.90 -1.84
N GLY A 34 -23.55 -5.78 -0.93
CA GLY A 34 -24.64 -5.55 0.03
C GLY A 34 -24.28 -4.47 1.05
N ILE A 35 -25.04 -3.39 1.12
CA ILE A 35 -24.92 -2.38 2.18
C ILE A 35 -26.00 -2.65 3.23
N ASN A 36 -25.58 -3.02 4.44
CA ASN A 36 -26.45 -3.14 5.58
C ASN A 36 -26.48 -1.83 6.36
N ILE A 37 -27.63 -1.16 6.40
CA ILE A 37 -27.84 0.03 7.22
C ILE A 37 -28.47 -0.38 8.54
N VAL A 38 -27.76 -0.19 9.65
CA VAL A 38 -28.23 -0.46 11.00
C VAL A 38 -28.37 0.85 11.76
N LYS A 39 -29.51 1.06 12.43
CA LYS A 39 -29.68 2.21 13.33
C LYS A 39 -28.90 1.97 14.62
N ILE A 40 -27.73 2.58 14.72
CA ILE A 40 -26.80 2.43 15.85
C ILE A 40 -27.42 2.92 17.18
N ASN A 41 -28.28 3.92 17.15
CA ASN A 41 -28.86 4.55 18.36
C ASN A 41 -29.86 3.67 19.13
N SER A 42 -30.20 2.48 18.61
CA SER A 42 -31.12 1.54 19.26
C SER A 42 -30.46 0.24 19.71
N LEU A 43 -29.16 0.12 19.54
CA LEU A 43 -28.41 -1.06 19.94
C LEU A 43 -27.86 -0.90 21.36
N SER A 44 -27.98 -1.92 22.18
CA SER A 44 -27.28 -2.01 23.45
C SER A 44 -25.76 -2.21 23.22
N ASP A 45 -24.94 -1.88 24.23
CA ASP A 45 -23.49 -2.06 24.16
C ASP A 45 -23.07 -3.50 23.81
N ASN A 46 -23.84 -4.48 24.26
CA ASN A 46 -23.62 -5.89 23.94
C ASN A 46 -23.93 -6.23 22.48
N GLU A 47 -24.95 -5.60 21.90
CA GLU A 47 -25.30 -5.78 20.49
C GLU A 47 -24.34 -5.03 19.57
N LEU A 48 -23.89 -3.84 19.97
CA LEU A 48 -22.82 -3.10 19.29
C LEU A 48 -21.53 -3.90 19.27
N ASN A 49 -21.15 -4.52 20.38
CA ASN A 49 -19.96 -5.36 20.47
C ASN A 49 -20.08 -6.62 19.60
N LYS A 50 -21.25 -7.28 19.58
CA LYS A 50 -21.54 -8.41 18.69
C LYS A 50 -21.49 -7.99 17.21
N PHE A 51 -22.12 -6.87 16.89
CA PHE A 51 -22.14 -6.33 15.52
C PHE A 51 -20.73 -6.00 15.02
N ASN A 52 -19.95 -5.35 15.84
CA ASN A 52 -18.56 -5.01 15.51
C ASN A 52 -17.67 -6.25 15.40
N LYS A 53 -17.86 -7.25 16.27
CA LYS A 53 -17.12 -8.51 16.22
C LYS A 53 -17.44 -9.29 14.95
N ASN A 54 -18.73 -9.44 14.63
CA ASN A 54 -19.15 -10.13 13.40
C ASN A 54 -18.68 -9.43 12.14
N LYS A 55 -18.67 -8.09 12.09
CA LYS A 55 -18.20 -7.34 10.93
C LYS A 55 -16.70 -7.48 10.69
N ILE A 56 -15.92 -7.71 11.75
CA ILE A 56 -14.48 -8.01 11.64
C ILE A 56 -14.28 -9.46 11.19
N ASP A 57 -15.14 -10.37 11.64
CA ASP A 57 -15.07 -11.80 11.29
C ASP A 57 -15.62 -12.09 9.89
N GLU A 58 -16.56 -11.27 9.36
CA GLU A 58 -17.09 -11.36 7.99
C GLU A 58 -16.11 -10.90 6.91
N LEU A 59 -15.10 -10.12 7.27
CA LEU A 59 -13.94 -9.92 6.40
C LEU A 59 -13.09 -11.19 6.44
N ASN A 60 -13.61 -12.29 5.92
CA ASN A 60 -12.94 -13.59 5.76
C ASN A 60 -11.79 -13.52 4.74
N PHE A 61 -10.89 -12.56 4.90
CA PHE A 61 -9.57 -12.68 4.33
C PHE A 61 -8.85 -13.76 5.14
N LYS A 62 -8.25 -14.74 4.48
CA LYS A 62 -7.29 -15.66 5.11
C LYS A 62 -6.11 -14.82 5.58
N VAL A 63 -6.26 -14.24 6.77
CA VAL A 63 -5.26 -13.36 7.36
C VAL A 63 -4.17 -14.24 7.94
N LYS A 64 -3.03 -14.27 7.29
CA LYS A 64 -1.83 -14.89 7.85
C LYS A 64 -1.22 -13.97 8.92
N LYS A 65 -0.59 -14.54 9.94
CA LYS A 65 0.27 -13.78 10.84
C LYS A 65 1.51 -13.37 10.04
N PHE A 66 1.96 -12.14 10.21
CA PHE A 66 3.10 -11.60 9.48
C PHE A 66 4.43 -12.30 9.84
N THR A 67 4.50 -12.96 10.99
CA THR A 67 5.66 -13.77 11.43
C THR A 67 6.16 -14.79 10.40
N ASP A 68 5.35 -15.11 9.38
CA ASP A 68 5.70 -16.07 8.34
C ASP A 68 6.52 -15.45 7.18
N ILE A 69 6.85 -14.12 7.26
CA ILE A 69 7.52 -13.39 6.16
C ILE A 69 8.91 -12.88 6.60
N TYR A 70 9.40 -13.30 7.74
CA TYR A 70 10.56 -12.72 8.41
C TYR A 70 11.92 -12.84 7.68
N GLU A 71 12.03 -13.62 6.61
CA GLU A 71 13.27 -13.78 5.84
C GLU A 71 13.39 -12.82 4.62
N TYR A 72 12.61 -11.75 4.57
CA TYR A 72 12.65 -10.87 3.41
C TYR A 72 13.88 -9.95 3.47
N ARG A 73 14.86 -10.24 2.61
CA ARG A 73 15.95 -9.30 2.31
C ARG A 73 15.34 -8.20 1.43
N TYR A 74 15.35 -6.97 1.94
CA TYR A 74 14.83 -5.85 1.17
C TYR A 74 15.80 -5.56 0.02
N GLU A 75 15.31 -5.67 -1.20
CA GLU A 75 15.97 -5.19 -2.41
C GLU A 75 14.96 -4.37 -3.20
N TYR A 76 15.39 -3.21 -3.67
CA TYR A 76 14.51 -2.40 -4.51
C TYR A 76 14.39 -3.06 -5.88
N ILE A 77 13.16 -3.25 -6.34
CA ILE A 77 12.84 -3.81 -7.65
C ILE A 77 12.39 -2.67 -8.55
N LEU A 78 13.06 -2.55 -9.70
CA LEU A 78 12.75 -1.55 -10.70
C LEU A 78 11.35 -1.77 -11.28
N GLY A 79 10.66 -0.66 -11.56
CA GLY A 79 9.32 -0.69 -12.13
C GLY A 79 8.98 0.55 -12.95
N PRO A 80 7.78 0.59 -13.56
CA PRO A 80 7.33 1.72 -14.34
C PRO A 80 7.33 3.02 -13.54
N ALA A 81 7.73 4.10 -14.19
CA ALA A 81 7.93 5.45 -13.65
C ALA A 81 9.20 5.65 -12.80
N ASP A 82 10.03 4.63 -12.59
CA ASP A 82 11.39 4.84 -12.09
C ASP A 82 12.26 5.45 -13.19
N SER A 83 13.25 6.25 -12.78
CA SER A 83 14.28 6.80 -13.67
C SER A 83 15.63 6.26 -13.28
N ILE A 84 16.40 5.81 -14.26
CA ILE A 84 17.78 5.37 -14.08
C ILE A 84 18.74 6.25 -14.85
N SER A 85 19.89 6.54 -14.28
CA SER A 85 21.02 7.12 -15.03
C SER A 85 21.92 6.01 -15.56
N ILE A 86 22.40 6.21 -16.75
CA ILE A 86 23.40 5.38 -17.44
C ILE A 86 24.60 6.26 -17.72
N ASP A 87 25.78 5.75 -17.43
CA ASP A 87 27.07 6.39 -17.68
C ASP A 87 28.04 5.33 -18.24
N LEU A 88 28.65 5.62 -19.38
CA LEU A 88 29.70 4.81 -20.00
C LEU A 88 31.04 5.56 -19.96
N THR A 89 32.02 4.99 -19.28
CA THR A 89 33.33 5.64 -19.04
C THR A 89 34.04 6.09 -20.29
N ASP A 90 33.89 5.41 -21.43
CA ASP A 90 34.66 5.66 -22.66
C ASP A 90 33.88 6.41 -23.74
N THR A 91 32.60 6.71 -23.56
CA THR A 91 31.76 7.39 -24.55
C THR A 91 30.50 7.96 -23.90
N ASP A 92 30.10 9.14 -24.36
CA ASP A 92 28.88 9.83 -23.87
C ASP A 92 27.61 9.46 -24.67
N ASP A 93 27.74 8.52 -25.64
CA ASP A 93 26.67 8.21 -26.60
C ASP A 93 25.37 7.70 -25.94
N LEU A 94 25.50 7.04 -24.80
CA LEU A 94 24.38 6.48 -24.01
C LEU A 94 24.21 7.15 -22.64
N ASP A 95 25.01 8.17 -22.35
CA ASP A 95 24.92 8.87 -21.08
C ASP A 95 23.60 9.64 -20.97
N GLY A 96 22.96 9.49 -19.85
CA GLY A 96 21.69 10.16 -19.61
C GLY A 96 20.78 9.47 -18.63
N THR A 97 19.62 10.10 -18.40
CA THR A 97 18.56 9.59 -17.54
C THR A 97 17.43 9.01 -18.41
N TYR A 98 17.07 7.77 -18.12
CA TYR A 98 16.08 7.01 -18.85
C TYR A 98 14.91 6.65 -17.94
N LEU A 99 13.72 7.02 -18.38
CA LEU A 99 12.46 6.67 -17.68
C LEU A 99 12.04 5.25 -18.09
N ILE A 100 11.71 4.43 -17.11
CA ILE A 100 11.07 3.13 -17.35
C ILE A 100 9.60 3.37 -17.71
N ASP A 101 9.22 2.97 -18.92
CA ASP A 101 7.89 3.15 -19.47
C ASP A 101 6.85 2.21 -18.82
N GLN A 102 5.58 2.34 -19.21
CA GLN A 102 4.48 1.51 -18.68
C GLN A 102 4.61 0.01 -19.01
N GLU A 103 5.38 -0.32 -20.05
CA GLU A 103 5.69 -1.70 -20.45
C GLU A 103 6.90 -2.26 -19.68
N GLY A 104 7.54 -1.42 -18.82
CA GLY A 104 8.71 -1.76 -18.04
C GLY A 104 10.01 -1.71 -18.83
N MET A 105 10.07 -0.90 -19.88
CA MET A 105 11.22 -0.79 -20.76
C MET A 105 11.84 0.61 -20.69
N ILE A 106 13.12 0.69 -20.98
CA ILE A 106 13.81 1.95 -21.36
C ILE A 106 14.13 1.93 -22.85
N ASP A 107 14.23 3.10 -23.46
CA ASP A 107 14.58 3.23 -24.88
C ASP A 107 15.99 3.86 -24.99
N LEU A 108 16.96 3.05 -25.41
CA LEU A 108 18.34 3.45 -25.54
C LEU A 108 18.63 3.90 -26.98
N PRO A 109 19.35 5.01 -27.21
CA PRO A 109 19.79 5.42 -28.52
C PRO A 109 20.49 4.27 -29.27
N PHE A 110 20.20 4.10 -30.55
CA PHE A 110 20.80 3.09 -31.46
C PHE A 110 20.57 1.62 -31.10
N ILE A 111 20.23 1.31 -29.83
CA ILE A 111 20.02 -0.03 -29.30
C ILE A 111 18.55 -0.39 -29.30
N GLY A 112 17.69 0.59 -28.95
CA GLY A 112 16.24 0.39 -28.81
C GLY A 112 15.81 -0.04 -27.42
N LYS A 113 14.63 -0.65 -27.32
CA LYS A 113 13.97 -0.95 -26.05
C LYS A 113 14.59 -2.12 -25.30
N VAL A 114 14.88 -1.92 -24.00
CA VAL A 114 15.40 -2.93 -23.08
C VAL A 114 14.49 -3.03 -21.88
N LYS A 115 14.05 -4.26 -21.53
CA LYS A 115 13.16 -4.52 -20.39
C LYS A 115 13.94 -4.54 -19.10
N LEU A 116 13.52 -3.71 -18.14
CA LEU A 116 14.13 -3.60 -16.80
C LEU A 116 13.14 -3.80 -15.66
N ASN A 117 11.85 -3.92 -15.96
CA ASN A 117 10.81 -4.17 -14.95
C ASN A 117 11.04 -5.51 -14.22
N ASP A 118 10.73 -5.54 -12.93
CA ASP A 118 10.88 -6.69 -12.05
C ASP A 118 12.34 -7.14 -11.80
N LEU A 119 13.31 -6.27 -12.08
CA LEU A 119 14.73 -6.54 -11.85
C LEU A 119 15.26 -5.71 -10.68
N THR A 120 16.25 -6.24 -9.99
CA THR A 120 17.13 -5.45 -9.11
C THR A 120 18.07 -4.57 -9.95
N LEU A 121 18.66 -3.55 -9.33
CA LEU A 121 19.62 -2.70 -10.03
C LEU A 121 20.80 -3.51 -10.61
N ASN A 122 21.30 -4.49 -9.85
CA ASN A 122 22.41 -5.34 -10.31
C ASN A 122 22.02 -6.22 -11.51
N GLU A 123 20.81 -6.78 -11.50
CA GLU A 123 20.31 -7.56 -12.63
C GLU A 123 20.10 -6.69 -13.86
N ALA A 124 19.57 -5.48 -13.69
CA ALA A 124 19.41 -4.51 -14.75
C ALA A 124 20.76 -4.12 -15.36
N GLN A 125 21.79 -3.86 -14.52
CA GLN A 125 23.15 -3.58 -14.99
C GLN A 125 23.71 -4.73 -15.82
N ASN A 126 23.53 -5.97 -15.38
CA ASN A 126 24.01 -7.13 -16.13
C ASN A 126 23.32 -7.28 -17.49
N ILE A 127 21.99 -7.04 -17.55
CA ILE A 127 21.24 -7.11 -18.82
C ILE A 127 21.67 -5.98 -19.75
N LEU A 128 21.79 -4.76 -19.24
CA LEU A 128 22.25 -3.62 -20.03
C LEU A 128 23.65 -3.87 -20.56
N LEU A 129 24.57 -4.38 -19.72
CA LEU A 129 25.92 -4.70 -20.13
C LEU A 129 25.95 -5.72 -21.28
N GLN A 130 25.14 -6.79 -21.19
CA GLN A 130 25.03 -7.78 -22.27
C GLN A 130 24.52 -7.21 -23.59
N VAL A 131 23.60 -6.25 -23.52
CA VAL A 131 23.05 -5.61 -24.71
C VAL A 131 24.09 -4.63 -25.32
N ILE A 132 24.69 -3.79 -24.47
CA ILE A 132 25.65 -2.74 -24.87
C ILE A 132 26.95 -3.36 -25.44
N GLN A 133 27.41 -4.49 -24.93
CA GLN A 133 28.60 -5.22 -25.43
C GLN A 133 28.49 -5.65 -26.88
N LYS A 134 27.28 -5.70 -27.46
CA LYS A 134 27.11 -5.99 -28.90
C LYS A 134 27.54 -4.81 -29.81
N PHE A 135 27.56 -3.62 -29.25
CA PHE A 135 27.84 -2.37 -29.97
C PHE A 135 29.17 -1.74 -29.54
N TYR A 136 29.55 -1.91 -28.28
CA TYR A 136 30.77 -1.33 -27.69
C TYR A 136 31.72 -2.42 -27.21
N LYS A 137 32.99 -2.24 -27.43
CA LYS A 137 34.03 -3.20 -27.03
C LYS A 137 34.44 -2.94 -25.60
N ASN A 138 34.22 -3.92 -24.70
CA ASN A 138 34.52 -3.84 -23.25
C ASN A 138 33.96 -2.57 -22.58
N PRO A 139 32.65 -2.31 -22.65
CA PRO A 139 32.08 -1.13 -22.03
C PRO A 139 32.19 -1.22 -20.50
N ASP A 140 32.57 -0.12 -19.86
CA ASP A 140 32.50 0.06 -18.42
C ASP A 140 31.22 0.85 -18.11
N LEU A 141 30.18 0.14 -17.66
CA LEU A 141 28.83 0.63 -17.47
C LEU A 141 28.55 0.88 -15.99
N GLN A 142 28.19 2.12 -15.68
CA GLN A 142 27.63 2.49 -14.38
C GLN A 142 26.14 2.84 -14.53
N ILE A 143 25.32 2.32 -13.61
CA ILE A 143 23.91 2.69 -13.54
C ILE A 143 23.50 3.04 -12.11
N ASN A 144 22.63 4.04 -11.98
CA ASN A 144 22.05 4.43 -10.69
C ASN A 144 20.55 4.68 -10.86
N ILE A 145 19.81 4.57 -9.77
CA ILE A 145 18.40 4.98 -9.77
C ILE A 145 18.34 6.45 -9.34
N GLU A 146 17.83 7.31 -10.22
CA GLU A 146 17.66 8.74 -9.97
C GLU A 146 16.33 9.05 -9.28
N GLU A 147 15.25 8.40 -9.71
CA GLU A 147 13.94 8.59 -9.14
C GLU A 147 13.25 7.27 -8.84
N PHE A 148 12.73 7.16 -7.61
CA PHE A 148 12.01 6.01 -7.10
C PHE A 148 10.51 6.30 -7.11
N ASN A 149 9.80 5.90 -8.14
CA ASN A 149 8.39 6.22 -8.34
C ASN A 149 7.48 5.01 -8.50
N SER A 150 8.04 3.81 -8.72
CA SER A 150 7.26 2.60 -8.98
C SER A 150 6.67 1.99 -7.73
N SER A 151 7.42 1.98 -6.63
CA SER A 151 7.03 1.30 -5.39
C SER A 151 6.59 2.28 -4.32
N LYS A 152 5.36 2.12 -3.79
CA LYS A 152 4.77 3.06 -2.83
C LYS A 152 4.05 2.33 -1.70
N VAL A 153 4.12 2.91 -0.51
CA VAL A 153 3.32 2.51 0.64
C VAL A 153 2.29 3.59 0.93
N TYR A 154 1.04 3.18 1.04
CA TYR A 154 -0.07 4.06 1.39
C TYR A 154 -0.46 3.81 2.85
N ILE A 155 -0.38 4.84 3.68
CA ILE A 155 -0.82 4.78 5.08
C ILE A 155 -2.11 5.57 5.22
N VAL A 156 -3.19 4.85 5.49
CA VAL A 156 -4.55 5.39 5.54
C VAL A 156 -5.30 4.86 6.76
N GLY A 157 -6.40 5.50 7.13
CA GLY A 157 -7.26 5.08 8.23
C GLY A 157 -7.09 5.93 9.48
N ALA A 158 -6.96 5.29 10.65
CA ALA A 158 -6.92 5.96 11.97
C ALA A 158 -5.51 6.54 12.28
N VAL A 159 -4.93 7.29 11.36
CA VAL A 159 -3.71 8.05 11.52
C VAL A 159 -4.02 9.55 11.42
N ARG A 160 -3.19 10.40 12.04
CA ARG A 160 -3.42 11.85 11.98
C ARG A 160 -3.21 12.39 10.58
N ASN A 161 -2.18 11.90 9.89
CA ASN A 161 -1.86 12.26 8.52
C ASN A 161 -1.87 11.02 7.65
N GLN A 162 -2.79 10.98 6.68
CA GLN A 162 -2.73 9.97 5.63
C GLN A 162 -1.63 10.36 4.65
N ILE A 163 -0.69 9.47 4.42
CA ILE A 163 0.51 9.73 3.62
C ILE A 163 0.79 8.62 2.63
N THR A 164 1.52 8.99 1.58
CA THR A 164 2.13 8.06 0.65
C THR A 164 3.64 8.17 0.78
N ILE A 165 4.33 7.05 0.93
CA ILE A 165 5.78 6.97 1.03
C ILE A 165 6.30 6.26 -0.22
N ASN A 166 7.18 6.91 -0.98
CA ASN A 166 7.91 6.23 -2.04
C ASN A 166 8.99 5.36 -1.40
N LEU A 167 9.01 4.09 -1.74
CA LEU A 167 10.09 3.20 -1.33
C LEU A 167 11.33 3.50 -2.17
N ASN A 168 12.51 3.33 -1.57
CA ASN A 168 13.79 3.54 -2.23
C ASN A 168 14.78 2.45 -1.77
N GLN A 169 16.04 2.57 -2.13
CA GLN A 169 17.08 1.61 -1.71
C GLN A 169 17.27 1.51 -0.19
N LYS A 170 16.87 2.54 0.57
CA LYS A 170 16.86 2.50 2.03
C LYS A 170 15.53 1.94 2.50
N PRO A 171 15.50 0.73 3.07
CA PRO A 171 14.26 0.15 3.55
C PRO A 171 13.68 0.96 4.72
N ILE A 172 12.36 1.16 4.70
CA ILE A 172 11.63 1.77 5.79
C ILE A 172 10.92 0.70 6.62
N LYS A 173 10.98 0.81 7.95
CA LYS A 173 10.29 -0.09 8.86
C LYS A 173 8.88 0.41 9.20
N LEU A 174 8.01 -0.51 9.63
CA LEU A 174 6.62 -0.23 9.99
C LEU A 174 6.49 0.91 11.01
N ILE A 175 7.28 0.89 12.09
CA ILE A 175 7.25 1.93 13.13
C ILE A 175 7.65 3.29 12.55
N GLU A 176 8.69 3.34 11.74
CA GLU A 176 9.15 4.58 11.09
C GLU A 176 8.05 5.18 10.21
N ALA A 177 7.41 4.35 9.40
CA ALA A 177 6.30 4.77 8.55
C ALA A 177 5.07 5.24 9.37
N ALA A 178 4.76 4.55 10.48
CA ALA A 178 3.68 4.95 11.38
C ALA A 178 3.98 6.29 12.07
N ILE A 179 5.24 6.55 12.45
CA ILE A 179 5.67 7.85 13.01
C ILE A 179 5.51 8.96 11.97
N GLN A 180 5.91 8.73 10.72
CA GLN A 180 5.72 9.71 9.63
C GLN A 180 4.24 10.04 9.40
N ALA A 181 3.35 9.06 9.56
CA ALA A 181 1.89 9.27 9.51
C ALA A 181 1.31 9.92 10.78
N ASN A 182 2.15 10.32 11.74
CA ASN A 182 1.74 10.82 13.05
C ASN A 182 0.77 9.87 13.78
N PHE A 183 1.04 8.58 13.71
CA PHE A 183 0.35 7.59 14.53
C PHE A 183 0.70 7.80 16.00
N ASN A 184 -0.33 7.97 16.85
CA ASN A 184 -0.13 8.11 18.29
C ASN A 184 -0.76 6.92 19.03
N PRO A 185 0.05 5.97 19.51
CA PRO A 185 -0.47 4.79 20.19
C PRO A 185 -1.21 5.12 21.51
N SER A 186 -0.89 6.26 22.16
CA SER A 186 -1.56 6.68 23.40
C SER A 186 -2.93 7.32 23.16
N ALA A 187 -3.15 7.89 21.97
CA ALA A 187 -4.42 8.50 21.57
C ALA A 187 -5.31 7.52 20.78
N ALA A 188 -4.75 6.38 20.39
CA ALA A 188 -5.50 5.34 19.69
C ALA A 188 -6.53 4.75 20.64
N ASP A 189 -7.79 4.69 20.17
CA ASP A 189 -8.88 4.04 20.90
C ASP A 189 -8.45 2.61 21.28
N LYS A 190 -8.49 2.30 22.58
CA LYS A 190 -7.99 1.03 23.15
C LYS A 190 -8.56 -0.23 22.49
N LEU A 191 -9.68 -0.11 21.77
CA LEU A 191 -10.34 -1.23 21.09
C LEU A 191 -9.90 -1.44 19.65
N TYR A 192 -9.60 -0.36 18.89
CA TYR A 192 -9.42 -0.44 17.43
C TYR A 192 -8.15 0.28 16.91
N GLY A 193 -7.65 1.26 17.62
CA GLY A 193 -6.59 2.14 17.15
C GLY A 193 -5.18 1.54 17.14
N THR A 194 -5.02 0.33 17.68
CA THR A 194 -3.70 -0.33 17.77
C THR A 194 -3.49 -1.41 16.73
N LYS A 195 -4.57 -1.81 16.01
CA LYS A 195 -4.52 -2.87 15.01
C LYS A 195 -4.57 -2.29 13.61
N GLY A 196 -3.67 -2.73 12.76
CA GLY A 196 -3.62 -2.38 11.35
C GLY A 196 -3.79 -3.58 10.44
N LEU A 197 -3.99 -3.28 9.15
CA LEU A 197 -3.97 -4.27 8.08
C LEU A 197 -2.88 -3.87 7.08
N LEU A 198 -1.92 -4.76 6.86
CA LEU A 198 -0.99 -4.65 5.76
C LEU A 198 -1.54 -5.41 4.56
N ARG A 199 -1.62 -4.74 3.41
CA ARG A 199 -1.88 -5.40 2.13
C ARG A 199 -0.60 -5.42 1.31
N ARG A 200 -0.16 -6.62 0.95
CA ARG A 200 1.02 -6.84 0.10
C ARG A 200 0.76 -8.08 -0.78
N ASP A 201 1.06 -8.00 -2.06
CA ASP A 201 0.96 -9.12 -3.02
C ASP A 201 -0.40 -9.84 -2.99
N ASN A 202 -1.49 -9.09 -3.00
CA ASN A 202 -2.87 -9.58 -2.87
C ASN A 202 -3.16 -10.38 -1.58
N LYS A 203 -2.29 -10.26 -0.59
CA LYS A 203 -2.48 -10.85 0.74
C LYS A 203 -2.74 -9.76 1.77
N VAL A 204 -3.50 -10.11 2.80
CA VAL A 204 -3.81 -9.21 3.91
C VAL A 204 -3.28 -9.81 5.21
N TYR A 205 -2.52 -9.00 5.95
CA TYR A 205 -1.90 -9.38 7.21
C TYR A 205 -2.43 -8.48 8.33
N LYS A 206 -2.73 -9.07 9.49
CA LYS A 206 -3.01 -8.29 10.71
C LYS A 206 -1.71 -7.85 11.34
N ILE A 207 -1.66 -6.58 11.73
CA ILE A 207 -0.53 -5.97 12.41
C ILE A 207 -1.01 -5.47 13.76
N ASP A 208 -0.23 -5.70 14.80
CA ASP A 208 -0.43 -5.06 16.11
C ASP A 208 0.59 -3.92 16.29
N LEU A 209 0.16 -2.72 15.93
CA LEU A 209 0.99 -1.51 16.01
C LEU A 209 1.40 -1.21 17.45
N LEU A 210 0.53 -1.45 18.44
CA LEU A 210 0.87 -1.20 19.84
C LEU A 210 2.00 -2.12 20.30
N ASN A 211 1.91 -3.40 19.95
CA ASN A 211 2.96 -4.38 20.28
C ASN A 211 4.29 -4.02 19.60
N ALA A 212 4.24 -3.62 18.33
CA ALA A 212 5.43 -3.15 17.60
C ALA A 212 6.12 -1.98 18.32
N PHE A 213 5.35 -0.98 18.79
CA PHE A 213 5.89 0.19 19.48
C PHE A 213 6.40 -0.11 20.89
N GLN A 214 5.73 -0.99 21.67
CA GLN A 214 6.06 -1.22 23.07
C GLN A 214 7.20 -2.22 23.25
N ASN A 215 7.22 -3.28 22.46
CA ASN A 215 8.14 -4.39 22.67
C ASN A 215 9.39 -4.32 21.78
N ASN A 216 9.41 -3.39 20.82
CA ASN A 216 10.48 -3.26 19.81
C ASN A 216 10.85 -4.62 19.20
N ASP A 217 9.86 -5.53 19.09
CA ASP A 217 10.05 -6.85 18.54
C ASP A 217 10.31 -6.70 17.04
N GLU A 218 11.46 -7.16 16.59
CA GLU A 218 11.82 -7.10 15.16
C GLU A 218 10.83 -7.84 14.26
N LYS A 219 10.11 -8.84 14.81
CA LYS A 219 9.06 -9.56 14.09
C LYS A 219 7.83 -8.72 13.81
N GLU A 220 7.53 -7.74 14.68
CA GLU A 220 6.41 -6.82 14.52
C GLU A 220 6.83 -5.53 13.81
N ASN A 221 8.12 -5.17 13.85
CA ASN A 221 8.68 -4.00 13.19
C ASN A 221 9.47 -4.38 11.93
N PHE A 222 8.78 -4.89 10.96
CA PHE A 222 9.31 -5.38 9.69
C PHE A 222 9.50 -4.27 8.65
N TYR A 223 10.20 -4.57 7.56
CA TYR A 223 10.35 -3.70 6.40
C TYR A 223 9.09 -3.68 5.53
N LEU A 224 8.72 -2.48 5.07
CA LEU A 224 7.57 -2.24 4.20
C LEU A 224 7.92 -2.43 2.74
#